data_8cf6dc5cd900bad9186d5af21cefa2f8
#
_entry.id   8cf6dc5cd900bad9186d5af21cefa2f8
#
_cell.length_a   1.000
_cell.length_b   1.000
_cell.length_c   1.000
_cell.angle_alpha   90.00
_cell.angle_beta   90.00
_cell.angle_gamma   90.00
#
_symmetry.space_group_name_H-M   'P 1'
#
loop_
_entity.id
_entity.type
_entity.pdbx_description
1 polymer ?
#
loop_
_entity_poly.entity_id
_entity_poly.type
_entity_poly.pdbx_seq_one_letter_code
_entity_poly.pdbx_strand_id
1 'polypeptide(L)'
;AKADRAKAAAEAEKGRQRSAAEGAISAAASTVQEARASVDGAPAGKGTESDIEQLRSDLDGADADLNAARSAVASENFDQAQSSAQSAQSKAAQVQSGVQAATQKYEELVEKMRPWYDRI
;
A
#
# COMPACT_ATOMS: atom_id res chain seq x y z
N ALA A 1 22.30 -9.50 38.72
CA ALA A 1 23.25 -10.44 38.17
C ALA A 1 23.27 -10.34 36.62
N LYS A 2 24.30 -10.88 36.00
CA LYS A 2 24.47 -10.80 34.53
C LYS A 2 23.32 -11.42 33.77
N ALA A 3 22.74 -12.52 34.23
CA ALA A 3 21.61 -13.18 33.58
C ALA A 3 20.37 -12.29 33.53
N ASP A 4 20.11 -11.56 34.61
CA ASP A 4 18.96 -10.65 34.67
C ASP A 4 19.13 -9.44 33.71
N ARG A 5 20.37 -8.94 33.62
CA ARG A 5 20.70 -7.84 32.71
C ARG A 5 20.58 -8.27 31.25
N ALA A 6 21.07 -9.46 30.92
CA ALA A 6 20.98 -10.01 29.57
C ALA A 6 19.53 -10.24 29.18
N LYS A 7 18.70 -10.75 30.08
CA LYS A 7 17.28 -10.94 29.85
C LYS A 7 16.58 -9.61 29.64
N ALA A 8 16.85 -8.61 30.47
CA ALA A 8 16.26 -7.28 30.32
C ALA A 8 16.66 -6.62 28.99
N ALA A 9 17.92 -6.76 28.58
CA ALA A 9 18.42 -6.23 27.34
C ALA A 9 17.74 -6.90 26.12
N ALA A 10 17.55 -8.23 26.20
CA ALA A 10 16.88 -8.99 25.15
C ALA A 10 15.39 -8.59 25.01
N GLU A 11 14.72 -8.41 26.16
CA GLU A 11 13.32 -7.95 26.15
C GLU A 11 13.19 -6.53 25.64
N ALA A 12 14.13 -5.64 25.97
CA ALA A 12 14.15 -4.27 25.45
C ALA A 12 14.36 -4.25 23.94
N GLU A 13 15.25 -5.09 23.43
CA GLU A 13 15.48 -5.21 21.97
C GLU A 13 14.26 -5.74 21.25
N LYS A 14 13.61 -6.77 21.81
CA LYS A 14 12.36 -7.30 21.28
C LYS A 14 11.29 -6.22 21.25
N GLY A 15 11.19 -5.39 22.28
CA GLY A 15 10.26 -4.27 22.33
C GLY A 15 10.52 -3.24 21.24
N ARG A 16 11.79 -2.94 20.98
CA ARG A 16 12.17 -2.02 19.88
C ARG A 16 11.82 -2.61 18.53
N GLN A 17 12.08 -3.89 18.32
CA GLN A 17 11.75 -4.57 17.05
C GLN A 17 10.24 -4.61 16.85
N ARG A 18 9.48 -4.87 17.89
CA ARG A 18 8.01 -4.85 17.84
C ARG A 18 7.51 -3.46 17.44
N SER A 19 8.00 -2.42 18.10
CA SER A 19 7.61 -1.04 17.81
C SER A 19 7.93 -0.65 16.38
N ALA A 20 9.11 -1.04 15.89
CA ALA A 20 9.52 -0.77 14.50
C ALA A 20 8.59 -1.47 13.52
N ALA A 21 8.25 -2.74 13.78
CA ALA A 21 7.35 -3.51 12.91
C ALA A 21 5.94 -2.91 12.92
N GLU A 22 5.41 -2.58 14.08
CA GLU A 22 4.09 -1.96 14.22
C GLU A 22 4.04 -0.59 13.53
N GLY A 23 5.11 0.19 13.65
CA GLY A 23 5.24 1.48 12.95
C GLY A 23 5.24 1.31 11.45
N ALA A 24 5.97 0.32 10.94
CA ALA A 24 6.01 0.01 9.51
C ALA A 24 4.64 -0.43 9.00
N ILE A 25 3.92 -1.25 9.76
CA ILE A 25 2.56 -1.68 9.43
C ILE A 25 1.60 -0.49 9.38
N SER A 26 1.66 0.38 10.39
CA SER A 26 0.82 1.59 10.45
C SER A 26 1.05 2.50 9.26
N ALA A 27 2.32 2.75 8.91
CA ALA A 27 2.67 3.58 7.76
C ALA A 27 2.18 2.96 6.46
N ALA A 28 2.38 1.65 6.29
CA ALA A 28 1.92 0.94 5.11
C ALA A 28 0.40 0.94 5.00
N ALA A 29 -0.30 0.74 6.13
CA ALA A 29 -1.77 0.76 6.16
C ALA A 29 -2.32 2.12 5.74
N SER A 30 -1.69 3.22 6.18
CA SER A 30 -2.06 4.58 5.75
C SER A 30 -1.89 4.76 4.25
N THR A 31 -0.76 4.30 3.72
CA THR A 31 -0.49 4.41 2.28
C THR A 31 -1.48 3.58 1.46
N VAL A 32 -1.83 2.38 1.94
CA VAL A 32 -2.84 1.54 1.29
C VAL A 32 -4.20 2.24 1.29
N GLN A 33 -4.60 2.86 2.40
CA GLN A 33 -5.87 3.60 2.47
C GLN A 33 -5.88 4.79 1.52
N GLU A 34 -4.79 5.54 1.45
CA GLU A 34 -4.65 6.66 0.52
C GLU A 34 -4.72 6.19 -0.93
N ALA A 35 -4.06 5.08 -1.24
CA ALA A 35 -4.08 4.50 -2.58
C ALA A 35 -5.49 4.03 -2.95
N ARG A 36 -6.21 3.42 -2.01
CA ARG A 36 -7.59 2.96 -2.23
C ARG A 36 -8.51 4.15 -2.49
N ALA A 37 -8.37 5.22 -1.73
CA ALA A 37 -9.13 6.45 -1.96
C ALA A 37 -8.83 7.04 -3.33
N SER A 38 -7.56 7.00 -3.75
CA SER A 38 -7.15 7.48 -5.07
C SER A 38 -7.79 6.65 -6.19
N VAL A 39 -7.83 5.33 -6.04
CA VAL A 39 -8.48 4.43 -7.00
C VAL A 39 -9.98 4.72 -7.07
N ASP A 40 -10.63 4.84 -5.92
CA ASP A 40 -12.08 5.09 -5.84
C ASP A 40 -12.45 6.44 -6.43
N GLY A 41 -11.58 7.44 -6.32
CA GLY A 41 -11.79 8.76 -6.88
C GLY A 41 -11.32 8.92 -8.33
N ALA A 42 -10.67 7.90 -8.89
CA ALA A 42 -10.13 8.00 -10.25
C ALA A 42 -11.27 7.99 -11.28
N PRO A 43 -11.15 8.79 -12.36
CA PRO A 43 -12.13 8.75 -13.42
C PRO A 43 -12.08 7.39 -14.12
N ALA A 44 -13.20 6.67 -14.09
CA ALA A 44 -13.34 5.39 -14.77
C ALA A 44 -14.23 5.61 -16.00
N GLY A 45 -13.68 5.35 -17.15
CA GLY A 45 -14.38 5.51 -18.41
C GLY A 45 -13.75 4.64 -19.47
N LYS A 46 -14.14 4.85 -20.72
CA LYS A 46 -13.67 4.05 -21.84
C LYS A 46 -12.16 4.01 -21.91
N GLY A 47 -11.59 2.81 -21.82
CA GLY A 47 -10.16 2.57 -21.94
C GLY A 47 -9.39 2.55 -20.63
N THR A 48 -10.03 2.84 -19.50
CA THR A 48 -9.37 2.84 -18.19
C THR A 48 -9.97 1.86 -17.18
N GLU A 49 -11.11 1.23 -17.50
CA GLU A 49 -11.79 0.32 -16.56
C GLU A 49 -10.91 -0.86 -16.15
N SER A 50 -10.23 -1.50 -17.10
CA SER A 50 -9.36 -2.63 -16.80
C SER A 50 -8.14 -2.20 -16.01
N ASP A 51 -7.62 -0.99 -16.24
CA ASP A 51 -6.53 -0.43 -15.47
C ASP A 51 -6.93 -0.24 -14.00
N ILE A 52 -8.13 0.29 -13.76
CA ILE A 52 -8.66 0.51 -12.42
C ILE A 52 -8.90 -0.85 -11.71
N GLU A 53 -9.44 -1.84 -12.41
CA GLU A 53 -9.62 -3.18 -11.86
C GLU A 53 -8.30 -3.82 -11.44
N GLN A 54 -7.26 -3.66 -12.26
CA GLN A 54 -5.93 -4.17 -11.95
C GLN A 54 -5.37 -3.48 -10.71
N LEU A 55 -5.56 -2.17 -10.57
CA LEU A 55 -5.10 -1.41 -9.41
C LEU A 55 -5.82 -1.87 -8.13
N ARG A 56 -7.11 -2.15 -8.21
CA ARG A 56 -7.86 -2.71 -7.08
C ARG A 56 -7.34 -4.08 -6.67
N SER A 57 -7.02 -4.92 -7.65
CA SER A 57 -6.41 -6.23 -7.40
C SER A 57 -5.05 -6.10 -6.71
N ASP A 58 -4.24 -5.14 -7.14
CA ASP A 58 -2.94 -4.86 -6.53
C ASP A 58 -3.10 -4.42 -5.06
N LEU A 59 -4.12 -3.62 -4.77
CA LEU A 59 -4.43 -3.20 -3.39
C LEU A 59 -4.88 -4.38 -2.53
N ASP A 60 -5.62 -5.32 -3.09
CA ASP A 60 -5.99 -6.54 -2.37
C ASP A 60 -4.74 -7.34 -1.99
N GLY A 61 -3.73 -7.36 -2.87
CA GLY A 61 -2.43 -7.94 -2.57
C GLY A 61 -1.71 -7.21 -1.45
N ALA A 62 -1.79 -5.88 -1.42
CA ALA A 62 -1.24 -5.08 -0.33
C ALA A 62 -1.93 -5.36 1.00
N ASP A 63 -3.25 -5.51 1.01
CA ASP A 63 -4.01 -5.90 2.20
C ASP A 63 -3.59 -7.27 2.71
N ALA A 64 -3.35 -8.22 1.82
CA ALA A 64 -2.84 -9.54 2.19
C ALA A 64 -1.46 -9.44 2.85
N ASP A 65 -0.58 -8.59 2.33
CA ASP A 65 0.74 -8.35 2.92
C ASP A 65 0.62 -7.73 4.32
N LEU A 66 -0.33 -6.80 4.52
CA LEU A 66 -0.58 -6.20 5.84
C LEU A 66 -1.07 -7.25 6.83
N ASN A 67 -1.95 -8.13 6.41
CA ASN A 67 -2.43 -9.22 7.27
C ASN A 67 -1.29 -10.18 7.62
N ALA A 68 -0.42 -10.49 6.67
CA ALA A 68 0.77 -11.30 6.92
C ALA A 68 1.71 -10.61 7.90
N ALA A 69 1.88 -9.31 7.78
CA ALA A 69 2.72 -8.53 8.69
C ALA A 69 2.17 -8.55 10.12
N ARG A 70 0.87 -8.38 10.27
CA ARG A 70 0.22 -8.43 11.60
C ARG A 70 0.34 -9.82 12.23
N SER A 71 0.18 -10.87 11.43
CA SER A 71 0.38 -12.25 11.91
C SER A 71 1.83 -12.50 12.35
N ALA A 72 2.79 -11.95 11.59
CA ALA A 72 4.20 -12.06 11.92
C ALA A 72 4.53 -11.35 13.24
N VAL A 73 3.93 -10.20 13.52
CA VAL A 73 4.07 -9.51 14.81
C VAL A 73 3.53 -10.38 15.95
N ALA A 74 2.36 -10.98 15.75
CA ALA A 74 1.74 -11.86 16.73
C ALA A 74 2.62 -13.08 17.04
N SER A 75 3.38 -13.56 16.05
CA SER A 75 4.34 -14.66 16.22
C SER A 75 5.74 -14.19 16.63
N GLU A 76 5.91 -12.91 16.90
CA GLU A 76 7.19 -12.29 17.23
C GLU A 76 8.26 -12.42 16.13
N ASN A 77 7.82 -12.59 14.88
CA ASN A 77 8.69 -12.62 13.71
C ASN A 77 8.76 -11.22 13.10
N PHE A 78 9.50 -10.35 13.76
CA PHE A 78 9.49 -8.91 13.45
C PHE A 78 10.17 -8.58 12.13
N ASP A 79 11.19 -9.32 11.73
CA ASP A 79 11.84 -9.13 10.43
C ASP A 79 10.86 -9.43 9.28
N GLN A 80 10.12 -10.53 9.42
CA GLN A 80 9.09 -10.90 8.45
C GLN A 80 7.97 -9.86 8.42
N ALA A 81 7.58 -9.34 9.59
CA ALA A 81 6.55 -8.30 9.69
C ALA A 81 6.98 -7.04 8.93
N GLN A 82 8.22 -6.61 9.10
CA GLN A 82 8.75 -5.44 8.40
C GLN A 82 8.82 -5.67 6.89
N SER A 83 9.28 -6.84 6.46
CA SER A 83 9.34 -7.19 5.04
C SER A 83 7.96 -7.18 4.40
N SER A 84 6.97 -7.75 5.06
CA SER A 84 5.59 -7.77 4.56
C SER A 84 4.99 -6.36 4.51
N ALA A 85 5.25 -5.54 5.52
CA ALA A 85 4.80 -4.15 5.55
C ALA A 85 5.43 -3.34 4.42
N GLN A 86 6.72 -3.54 4.15
CA GLN A 86 7.41 -2.88 3.04
C GLN A 86 6.84 -3.30 1.69
N SER A 87 6.50 -4.58 1.54
CA SER A 87 5.86 -5.07 0.33
C SER A 87 4.50 -4.39 0.11
N ALA A 88 3.69 -4.25 1.16
CA ALA A 88 2.41 -3.55 1.10
C ALA A 88 2.60 -2.08 0.71
N GLN A 89 3.60 -1.43 1.31
CA GLN A 89 3.94 -0.03 1.03
C GLN A 89 4.31 0.16 -0.45
N SER A 90 5.16 -0.73 -0.97
CA SER A 90 5.60 -0.68 -2.38
C SER A 90 4.43 -0.88 -3.33
N LYS A 91 3.55 -1.84 -3.04
CA LYS A 91 2.36 -2.09 -3.86
C LYS A 91 1.43 -0.88 -3.87
N ALA A 92 1.21 -0.28 -2.71
CA ALA A 92 0.37 0.92 -2.60
C ALA A 92 0.97 2.10 -3.37
N ALA A 93 2.28 2.30 -3.30
CA ALA A 93 2.96 3.36 -4.05
C ALA A 93 2.84 3.13 -5.55
N GLN A 94 2.98 1.90 -6.01
CA GLN A 94 2.80 1.54 -7.42
C GLN A 94 1.36 1.80 -7.87
N VAL A 95 0.39 1.52 -7.01
CA VAL A 95 -1.03 1.80 -7.30
C VAL A 95 -1.24 3.30 -7.47
N GLN A 96 -0.68 4.13 -6.61
CA GLN A 96 -0.81 5.58 -6.74
C GLN A 96 -0.23 6.09 -8.06
N SER A 97 0.93 5.57 -8.47
CA SER A 97 1.51 5.89 -9.77
C SER A 97 0.61 5.42 -10.91
N GLY A 98 0.01 4.23 -10.76
CA GLY A 98 -0.92 3.68 -11.73
C GLY A 98 -2.19 4.52 -11.86
N VAL A 99 -2.70 5.06 -10.75
CA VAL A 99 -3.86 5.97 -10.76
C VAL A 99 -3.53 7.24 -11.55
N GLN A 100 -2.34 7.81 -11.33
CA GLN A 100 -1.91 8.99 -12.08
C GLN A 100 -1.83 8.70 -13.57
N ALA A 101 -1.26 7.56 -13.95
CA ALA A 101 -1.16 7.15 -15.35
C ALA A 101 -2.55 6.93 -15.98
N ALA A 102 -3.47 6.29 -15.26
CA ALA A 102 -4.83 6.07 -15.73
C ALA A 102 -5.59 7.39 -15.86
N THR A 103 -5.39 8.31 -14.93
CA THR A 103 -6.01 9.63 -14.98
C THR A 103 -5.53 10.42 -16.18
N GLN A 104 -4.23 10.40 -16.45
CA GLN A 104 -3.65 11.07 -17.63
C GLN A 104 -4.20 10.46 -18.93
N LYS A 105 -4.29 9.14 -18.99
CA LYS A 105 -4.85 8.44 -20.14
C LYS A 105 -6.30 8.86 -20.37
N TYR A 106 -7.10 8.93 -19.32
CA TYR A 106 -8.49 9.37 -19.38
C TYR A 106 -8.59 10.81 -19.91
N GLU A 107 -7.78 11.72 -19.36
CA GLU A 107 -7.73 13.12 -19.76
C GLU A 107 -7.34 13.27 -21.23
N GLU A 108 -6.36 12.50 -21.69
CA GLU A 108 -5.94 12.49 -23.09
C GLU A 108 -7.07 12.02 -24.01
N LEU A 109 -7.82 10.98 -23.60
CA LEU A 109 -8.95 10.48 -24.38
C LEU A 109 -10.05 11.53 -24.44
N VAL A 110 -10.35 12.20 -23.34
CA VAL A 110 -11.35 13.28 -23.31
C VAL A 110 -10.90 14.43 -24.22
N GLU A 111 -9.64 14.81 -24.16
CA GLU A 111 -9.08 15.89 -24.99
C GLU A 111 -9.17 15.55 -26.48
N LYS A 112 -8.90 14.30 -26.85
CA LYS A 112 -9.03 13.85 -28.23
C LYS A 112 -10.48 13.90 -28.75
N MET A 113 -11.45 13.69 -27.87
CA MET A 113 -12.87 13.74 -28.23
C MET A 113 -13.42 15.17 -28.23
N ARG A 114 -12.75 16.09 -27.56
CA ARG A 114 -13.20 17.47 -27.37
C ARG A 114 -13.48 18.22 -28.68
N PRO A 115 -12.63 18.18 -29.72
CA PRO A 115 -12.92 18.87 -30.97
C PRO A 115 -14.20 18.37 -31.64
N TRP A 116 -14.59 17.13 -31.39
CA TRP A 116 -15.78 16.55 -31.97
C TRP A 116 -17.06 17.11 -31.35
N TYR A 117 -17.17 17.19 -30.05
CA TYR A 117 -18.38 17.70 -29.40
C TYR A 117 -18.40 19.23 -29.27
N ASP A 118 -17.27 19.91 -29.33
CA ASP A 118 -17.21 21.36 -29.39
C ASP A 118 -17.81 21.91 -30.68
N ARG A 119 -17.93 21.07 -31.69
CA ARG A 119 -18.56 21.43 -32.96
C ARG A 119 -20.08 21.34 -32.92
N ILE A 120 -20.62 20.74 -31.92
CA ILE A 120 -22.05 20.57 -31.72
C ILE A 120 -22.61 21.77 -30.97
#